data_796f0a05b59ada6304cb3ec00ad0ea0a
#
_entry.id   796f0a05b59ada6304cb3ec00ad0ea0a
#
_cell.length_a   1.000
_cell.length_b   1.000
_cell.length_c   1.000
_cell.angle_alpha   90.00
_cell.angle_beta   90.00
_cell.angle_gamma   90.00
#
_symmetry.space_group_name_H-M   'P 1'
#
loop_
_entity.id
_entity.type
_entity.pdbx_description
1 polymer ?
#
loop_
_entity_poly.entity_id
_entity_poly.type
_entity_poly.pdbx_seq_one_letter_code
_entity_poly.pdbx_strand_id
1 'polypeptide(L)'
;MPYTDGILTFMAGEDLAAHRRVKIDTSGTQSPIDVIYADAGEACIGVTEHAASDGYPVAVKLMTWGGTMEIEAADAWDVGATIYGAADGKASDTSSGSAIGVAKTACATAAEIQEIVVSPVLSSTAATVSVADTDKFTDAATVEAALAEIYQDLLSAQSFIPIPLTSWMVGDGAKTVSFGGPATDPILDMTNGDTDSALRFSWAAASVAPIITQVPLPPDFKTTADLVLHLRTAKSADENTVTITSDVYFNEGDDKIEDVTATIAQAAGDTTITIAADDIPAGAQSVTIELTPSAHASDALYLYATWLEYSRSIRTS
;
A
#
# COMPACT_ATOMS: atom_id res chain seq x y z
N MET A 1 -37.84 17.50 -29.66
CA MET A 1 -37.55 16.35 -30.51
C MET A 1 -36.15 15.87 -30.14
N PRO A 2 -35.93 14.58 -30.02
CA PRO A 2 -34.56 14.11 -29.84
C PRO A 2 -33.81 14.36 -31.15
N TYR A 3 -32.62 14.97 -31.06
CA TYR A 3 -31.72 15.16 -32.19
C TYR A 3 -31.18 13.79 -32.61
N THR A 4 -31.35 13.43 -33.86
CA THR A 4 -31.03 12.08 -34.37
C THR A 4 -29.67 11.98 -35.06
N ASP A 5 -28.97 13.13 -35.24
CA ASP A 5 -27.70 13.22 -36.01
C ASP A 5 -26.52 13.75 -35.21
N GLY A 6 -26.70 14.02 -33.91
CA GLY A 6 -25.63 14.46 -33.02
C GLY A 6 -25.10 15.89 -33.31
N ILE A 7 -25.81 16.66 -34.11
CA ILE A 7 -25.46 18.05 -34.45
C ILE A 7 -26.30 19.01 -33.60
N LEU A 8 -25.65 19.94 -32.94
CA LEU A 8 -26.30 21.01 -32.18
C LEU A 8 -25.83 22.37 -32.72
N THR A 9 -26.72 23.37 -32.64
CA THR A 9 -26.40 24.75 -32.99
C THR A 9 -26.01 25.52 -31.72
N PHE A 10 -24.83 26.17 -31.81
CA PHE A 10 -24.28 27.07 -30.79
C PHE A 10 -24.05 28.45 -31.43
N MET A 11 -23.68 29.44 -30.62
CA MET A 11 -23.18 30.72 -31.16
C MET A 11 -21.64 30.66 -31.18
N ALA A 12 -21.03 31.21 -32.22
CA ALA A 12 -19.58 31.36 -32.28
C ALA A 12 -19.15 32.52 -31.39
N GLY A 13 -18.28 32.28 -30.40
CA GLY A 13 -17.70 33.30 -29.55
C GLY A 13 -16.42 33.93 -30.10
N GLU A 14 -16.02 33.49 -31.29
CA GLU A 14 -14.91 34.01 -32.10
C GLU A 14 -15.10 33.57 -33.56
N ASP A 15 -14.28 34.05 -34.48
CA ASP A 15 -14.31 33.56 -35.86
C ASP A 15 -13.87 32.11 -35.94
N LEU A 16 -14.78 31.20 -36.25
CA LEU A 16 -14.55 29.76 -36.31
C LEU A 16 -14.44 29.27 -37.75
N ALA A 17 -13.42 28.50 -38.05
CA ALA A 17 -13.31 27.74 -39.31
C ALA A 17 -14.10 26.42 -39.22
N ALA A 18 -14.40 25.82 -40.40
CA ALA A 18 -14.98 24.46 -40.44
C ALA A 18 -13.98 23.41 -39.98
N HIS A 19 -14.48 22.26 -39.54
CA HIS A 19 -13.70 21.08 -39.12
C HIS A 19 -12.69 21.33 -37.99
N ARG A 20 -13.07 22.22 -37.06
CA ARG A 20 -12.27 22.57 -35.88
C ARG A 20 -12.96 22.14 -34.57
N ARG A 21 -12.17 21.66 -33.63
CA ARG A 21 -12.66 21.34 -32.29
C ARG A 21 -13.06 22.60 -31.55
N VAL A 22 -14.18 22.52 -30.84
CA VAL A 22 -14.67 23.63 -30.04
C VAL A 22 -15.01 23.17 -28.62
N LYS A 23 -14.90 24.10 -27.70
CA LYS A 23 -15.31 24.00 -26.30
C LYS A 23 -16.34 25.06 -25.98
N ILE A 24 -17.10 24.90 -24.90
CA ILE A 24 -17.99 25.93 -24.37
C ILE A 24 -17.13 27.08 -23.85
N ASP A 25 -17.46 28.30 -24.23
CA ASP A 25 -16.90 29.49 -23.61
C ASP A 25 -17.49 29.69 -22.23
N THR A 26 -16.65 29.51 -21.19
CA THR A 26 -17.03 29.70 -19.79
C THR A 26 -16.75 31.13 -19.28
N SER A 27 -16.15 31.98 -20.10
CA SER A 27 -15.82 33.37 -19.74
C SER A 27 -17.01 34.32 -19.88
N GLY A 28 -18.03 33.93 -20.67
CA GLY A 28 -19.21 34.73 -20.96
C GLY A 28 -20.40 34.39 -20.08
N THR A 29 -21.28 35.38 -19.88
CA THR A 29 -22.61 35.22 -19.25
C THR A 29 -23.71 35.05 -20.29
N GLN A 30 -23.35 34.63 -21.48
CA GLN A 30 -24.20 34.67 -22.66
C GLN A 30 -25.27 33.56 -22.68
N SER A 31 -26.45 33.90 -23.15
CA SER A 31 -27.49 32.97 -23.55
C SER A 31 -27.96 33.40 -24.96
N PRO A 32 -27.76 32.60 -26.00
CA PRO A 32 -27.37 31.20 -26.03
C PRO A 32 -25.86 30.96 -25.73
N ILE A 33 -25.51 29.69 -25.47
CA ILE A 33 -24.16 29.25 -25.09
C ILE A 33 -23.21 29.44 -26.29
N ASP A 34 -22.11 30.16 -26.07
CA ASP A 34 -21.07 30.39 -27.05
C ASP A 34 -20.03 29.26 -27.04
N VAL A 35 -19.43 29.04 -28.20
CA VAL A 35 -18.31 28.07 -28.36
C VAL A 35 -17.11 28.79 -28.99
N ILE A 36 -15.93 28.40 -28.53
CA ILE A 36 -14.62 28.86 -28.96
C ILE A 36 -13.73 27.68 -29.32
N TYR A 37 -12.59 27.89 -29.96
CA TYR A 37 -11.63 26.82 -30.22
C TYR A 37 -11.21 26.11 -28.92
N ALA A 38 -11.06 24.79 -29.00
CA ALA A 38 -10.42 24.01 -27.98
C ALA A 38 -8.94 23.82 -28.34
N ASP A 39 -8.04 24.34 -27.53
CA ASP A 39 -6.60 24.27 -27.71
C ASP A 39 -6.02 22.88 -27.36
N ALA A 40 -4.69 22.73 -27.54
CA ALA A 40 -3.98 21.52 -27.20
C ALA A 40 -4.19 21.13 -25.74
N GLY A 41 -4.56 19.87 -25.49
CA GLY A 41 -4.81 19.35 -24.15
C GLY A 41 -6.16 19.74 -23.54
N GLU A 42 -6.95 20.60 -24.18
CA GLU A 42 -8.27 20.98 -23.68
C GLU A 42 -9.36 19.99 -24.10
N ALA A 43 -10.35 19.86 -23.22
CA ALA A 43 -11.55 19.09 -23.52
C ALA A 43 -12.39 19.82 -24.57
N CYS A 44 -12.92 19.12 -25.58
CA CYS A 44 -13.80 19.65 -26.59
C CYS A 44 -15.19 19.00 -26.51
N ILE A 45 -16.23 19.73 -26.91
CA ILE A 45 -17.59 19.20 -27.01
C ILE A 45 -17.91 18.61 -28.38
N GLY A 46 -17.24 19.08 -29.41
CA GLY A 46 -17.52 18.67 -30.80
C GLY A 46 -16.60 19.34 -31.79
N VAL A 47 -16.96 19.17 -33.09
CA VAL A 47 -16.27 19.71 -34.25
C VAL A 47 -17.27 20.55 -35.07
N THR A 48 -16.84 21.71 -35.54
CA THR A 48 -17.65 22.60 -36.40
C THR A 48 -17.88 21.97 -37.76
N GLU A 49 -19.12 22.00 -38.26
CA GLU A 49 -19.47 21.51 -39.60
C GLU A 49 -19.22 22.56 -40.70
N HIS A 50 -19.23 23.83 -40.33
CA HIS A 50 -18.98 24.94 -41.24
C HIS A 50 -18.34 26.13 -40.50
N ALA A 51 -17.78 27.07 -41.26
CA ALA A 51 -17.23 28.28 -40.68
C ALA A 51 -18.35 29.24 -40.22
N ALA A 52 -18.10 29.96 -39.13
CA ALA A 52 -19.01 31.02 -38.65
C ALA A 52 -18.18 32.18 -38.10
N SER A 53 -18.64 33.40 -38.32
CA SER A 53 -18.06 34.58 -37.71
C SER A 53 -18.54 34.74 -36.27
N ASP A 54 -17.79 35.47 -35.46
CA ASP A 54 -18.16 35.83 -34.09
C ASP A 54 -19.59 36.34 -34.00
N GLY A 55 -20.35 35.83 -33.02
CA GLY A 55 -21.75 36.16 -32.78
C GLY A 55 -22.76 35.51 -33.77
N TYR A 56 -22.33 34.63 -34.67
CA TYR A 56 -23.23 33.92 -35.60
C TYR A 56 -23.42 32.45 -35.21
N PRO A 57 -24.56 31.84 -35.63
CA PRO A 57 -24.82 30.43 -35.36
C PRO A 57 -23.84 29.52 -36.06
N VAL A 58 -23.35 28.50 -35.38
CA VAL A 58 -22.48 27.42 -35.87
C VAL A 58 -23.06 26.05 -35.53
N ALA A 59 -23.08 25.15 -36.50
CA ALA A 59 -23.43 23.75 -36.26
C ALA A 59 -22.19 22.98 -35.77
N VAL A 60 -22.33 22.29 -34.64
CA VAL A 60 -21.28 21.52 -34.01
C VAL A 60 -21.73 20.06 -33.91
N LYS A 61 -20.94 19.16 -34.52
CA LYS A 61 -21.13 17.72 -34.35
C LYS A 61 -20.49 17.26 -33.04
N LEU A 62 -21.31 16.73 -32.13
CA LEU A 62 -20.87 16.38 -30.80
C LEU A 62 -19.99 15.13 -30.75
N MET A 63 -18.87 15.19 -30.04
CA MET A 63 -17.98 14.04 -29.79
C MET A 63 -18.68 12.88 -29.09
N THR A 64 -19.69 13.16 -28.26
CA THR A 64 -20.44 12.13 -27.51
C THR A 64 -21.32 11.25 -28.38
N TRP A 65 -21.57 11.64 -29.64
CA TRP A 65 -22.40 10.86 -30.56
C TRP A 65 -21.68 9.60 -31.10
N GLY A 66 -20.34 9.59 -31.08
CA GLY A 66 -19.54 8.50 -31.64
C GLY A 66 -19.51 8.50 -33.17
N GLY A 67 -18.96 7.46 -33.75
CA GLY A 67 -18.80 7.34 -35.22
C GLY A 67 -17.55 8.02 -35.73
N THR A 68 -17.66 8.64 -36.94
CA THR A 68 -16.53 9.33 -37.57
C THR A 68 -16.78 10.83 -37.66
N MET A 69 -15.71 11.61 -37.62
CA MET A 69 -15.71 13.06 -37.78
C MET A 69 -14.60 13.49 -38.72
N GLU A 70 -14.87 14.53 -39.49
CA GLU A 70 -13.86 15.25 -40.28
C GLU A 70 -13.23 16.33 -39.41
N ILE A 71 -11.90 16.38 -39.40
CA ILE A 71 -11.14 17.32 -38.57
C ILE A 71 -9.92 17.84 -39.35
N GLU A 72 -9.58 19.11 -39.20
CA GLU A 72 -8.38 19.68 -39.80
C GLU A 72 -7.12 19.24 -39.02
N ALA A 73 -6.13 18.76 -39.77
CA ALA A 73 -4.84 18.33 -39.25
C ALA A 73 -3.92 19.52 -38.97
N ALA A 74 -3.20 19.46 -37.86
CA ALA A 74 -2.10 20.38 -37.55
C ALA A 74 -0.78 19.92 -38.18
N ASP A 75 -0.62 18.61 -38.37
CA ASP A 75 0.58 17.95 -38.93
C ASP A 75 0.20 16.65 -39.66
N ALA A 76 1.19 15.93 -40.19
CA ALA A 76 1.01 14.65 -40.85
C ALA A 76 0.83 13.52 -39.84
N TRP A 77 0.03 12.49 -40.22
CA TRP A 77 -0.12 11.26 -39.44
C TRP A 77 -0.43 10.05 -40.31
N ASP A 78 -0.19 8.85 -39.77
CA ASP A 78 -0.50 7.59 -40.43
C ASP A 78 -1.91 7.07 -40.08
N VAL A 79 -2.45 6.17 -40.90
CA VAL A 79 -3.67 5.43 -40.58
C VAL A 79 -3.50 4.65 -39.31
N GLY A 80 -4.48 4.74 -38.42
CA GLY A 80 -4.46 4.06 -37.11
C GLY A 80 -3.69 4.82 -36.01
N ALA A 81 -3.10 5.99 -36.32
CA ALA A 81 -2.48 6.84 -35.31
C ALA A 81 -3.52 7.30 -34.28
N THR A 82 -3.10 7.38 -33.01
CA THR A 82 -3.90 7.99 -31.95
C THR A 82 -3.89 9.49 -32.13
N ILE A 83 -5.07 10.13 -32.19
CA ILE A 83 -5.24 11.54 -32.47
C ILE A 83 -5.58 12.32 -31.21
N TYR A 84 -4.90 13.44 -31.04
CA TYR A 84 -5.03 14.37 -29.90
C TYR A 84 -5.45 15.75 -30.38
N GLY A 85 -5.82 16.60 -29.43
CA GLY A 85 -6.08 17.99 -29.71
C GLY A 85 -4.80 18.80 -29.95
N ALA A 86 -4.81 19.69 -30.96
CA ALA A 86 -3.77 20.68 -31.21
C ALA A 86 -4.32 22.11 -31.07
N ALA A 87 -3.46 23.11 -31.19
CA ALA A 87 -3.84 24.53 -31.15
C ALA A 87 -4.89 24.89 -32.19
N ASP A 88 -5.63 25.96 -31.97
CA ASP A 88 -6.67 26.51 -32.86
C ASP A 88 -7.75 25.49 -33.27
N GLY A 89 -8.08 24.57 -32.37
CA GLY A 89 -9.08 23.52 -32.62
C GLY A 89 -8.67 22.43 -33.61
N LYS A 90 -7.43 22.37 -34.07
CA LYS A 90 -6.90 21.33 -34.94
C LYS A 90 -6.65 20.00 -34.22
N ALA A 91 -6.24 19.00 -34.99
CA ALA A 91 -5.84 17.68 -34.48
C ALA A 91 -4.41 17.31 -34.89
N SER A 92 -3.74 16.48 -34.08
CA SER A 92 -2.37 16.01 -34.26
C SER A 92 -2.22 14.60 -33.72
N ASP A 93 -1.22 13.85 -34.18
CA ASP A 93 -0.78 12.60 -33.53
C ASP A 93 0.21 12.84 -32.40
N THR A 94 0.64 14.08 -32.20
CA THR A 94 1.47 14.48 -31.07
C THR A 94 0.64 14.53 -29.79
N SER A 95 1.06 13.74 -28.77
CA SER A 95 0.33 13.61 -27.52
C SER A 95 0.17 14.95 -26.79
N SER A 96 -1.08 15.35 -26.60
CA SER A 96 -1.47 16.53 -25.81
C SER A 96 -2.76 16.26 -25.06
N GLY A 97 -2.67 15.87 -23.79
CA GLY A 97 -3.84 15.54 -22.98
C GLY A 97 -4.51 14.22 -23.40
N SER A 98 -5.85 14.20 -23.43
CA SER A 98 -6.61 12.99 -23.78
C SER A 98 -6.73 12.82 -25.29
N ALA A 99 -6.62 11.56 -25.76
CA ALA A 99 -6.89 11.22 -27.14
C ALA A 99 -8.36 11.53 -27.52
N ILE A 100 -8.59 12.02 -28.71
CA ILE A 100 -9.92 12.33 -29.24
C ILE A 100 -10.44 11.24 -30.19
N GLY A 101 -9.55 10.40 -30.68
CA GLY A 101 -9.91 9.32 -31.62
C GLY A 101 -8.70 8.62 -32.22
N VAL A 102 -8.98 7.87 -33.30
CA VAL A 102 -7.99 7.16 -34.10
C VAL A 102 -8.14 7.57 -35.54
N ALA A 103 -7.03 7.84 -36.23
CA ALA A 103 -7.01 8.21 -37.65
C ALA A 103 -7.60 7.09 -38.51
N LYS A 104 -8.67 7.38 -39.25
CA LYS A 104 -9.24 6.48 -40.24
C LYS A 104 -8.50 6.59 -41.59
N THR A 105 -7.99 7.77 -41.90
CA THR A 105 -7.22 8.09 -43.09
C THR A 105 -5.87 8.71 -42.73
N ALA A 106 -4.85 8.45 -43.54
CA ALA A 106 -3.57 9.12 -43.35
C ALA A 106 -3.67 10.59 -43.77
N CYS A 107 -2.89 11.44 -43.10
CA CYS A 107 -2.69 12.83 -43.44
C CYS A 107 -1.26 13.05 -43.91
N ALA A 108 -1.05 13.58 -45.09
CA ALA A 108 0.28 13.82 -45.62
C ALA A 108 0.87 15.18 -45.21
N THR A 109 0.00 16.18 -45.00
CA THR A 109 0.44 17.55 -44.67
C THR A 109 -0.55 18.23 -43.71
N ALA A 110 -0.07 19.25 -43.02
CA ALA A 110 -0.91 20.12 -42.19
C ALA A 110 -2.01 20.80 -43.06
N ALA A 111 -3.10 21.17 -42.42
CA ALA A 111 -4.31 21.80 -42.96
C ALA A 111 -5.15 20.92 -43.91
N GLU A 112 -4.85 19.63 -44.05
CA GLU A 112 -5.77 18.68 -44.67
C GLU A 112 -6.92 18.34 -43.75
N ILE A 113 -8.10 18.09 -44.31
CA ILE A 113 -9.26 17.62 -43.60
C ILE A 113 -9.28 16.10 -43.68
N GLN A 114 -9.24 15.44 -42.54
CA GLN A 114 -9.13 13.99 -42.43
C GLN A 114 -10.20 13.40 -41.53
N GLU A 115 -10.59 12.17 -41.83
CA GLU A 115 -11.59 11.46 -41.08
C GLU A 115 -10.97 10.69 -39.92
N ILE A 116 -11.46 10.91 -38.70
CA ILE A 116 -11.10 10.16 -37.51
C ILE A 116 -12.28 9.35 -36.98
N VAL A 117 -12.02 8.19 -36.40
CA VAL A 117 -12.98 7.44 -35.62
C VAL A 117 -12.94 8.02 -34.22
N VAL A 118 -14.04 8.66 -33.82
CA VAL A 118 -14.16 9.21 -32.47
C VAL A 118 -14.21 8.05 -31.50
N SER A 119 -13.25 7.97 -30.65
CA SER A 119 -13.29 7.09 -29.49
C SER A 119 -13.63 7.94 -28.27
N PRO A 120 -14.74 7.68 -27.58
CA PRO A 120 -14.89 8.17 -26.22
C PRO A 120 -13.91 7.39 -25.34
N VAL A 121 -12.62 7.61 -25.57
CA VAL A 121 -11.60 7.01 -24.74
C VAL A 121 -11.62 7.74 -23.41
N LEU A 122 -12.33 7.17 -22.47
CA LEU A 122 -11.92 7.27 -21.09
C LEU A 122 -10.56 6.54 -20.96
N SER A 123 -9.53 7.09 -21.57
CA SER A 123 -8.15 6.62 -21.42
C SER A 123 -7.54 7.26 -20.19
N SER A 124 -8.23 7.13 -19.07
CA SER A 124 -7.57 7.29 -17.80
C SER A 124 -7.03 5.93 -17.39
N THR A 125 -5.74 5.71 -17.60
CA THR A 125 -5.05 4.63 -16.89
C THR A 125 -5.17 4.93 -15.39
N ALA A 126 -5.18 3.89 -14.56
CA ALA A 126 -5.22 4.08 -13.10
C ALA A 126 -4.12 5.03 -12.59
N ALA A 127 -3.00 5.12 -13.33
CA ALA A 127 -1.91 6.05 -13.07
C ALA A 127 -2.25 7.53 -13.30
N THR A 128 -3.30 7.85 -14.08
CA THR A 128 -3.69 9.24 -14.39
C THR A 128 -4.94 9.70 -13.64
N VAL A 129 -5.66 8.79 -12.99
CA VAL A 129 -6.79 9.16 -12.14
C VAL A 129 -6.27 9.73 -10.83
N SER A 130 -6.54 11.00 -10.55
CA SER A 130 -6.17 11.61 -9.28
C SER A 130 -7.06 11.11 -8.15
N VAL A 131 -6.47 10.90 -6.98
CA VAL A 131 -7.17 10.58 -5.74
C VAL A 131 -7.40 11.89 -4.97
N ALA A 132 -8.66 12.22 -4.72
CA ALA A 132 -9.02 13.30 -3.80
C ALA A 132 -9.19 12.72 -2.39
N ASP A 133 -8.07 12.46 -1.71
CA ASP A 133 -8.05 11.96 -0.34
C ASP A 133 -7.91 13.13 0.64
N THR A 134 -9.05 13.62 1.15
CA THR A 134 -9.09 14.74 2.10
C THR A 134 -8.66 14.32 3.50
N ASP A 135 -8.76 13.04 3.83
CA ASP A 135 -8.43 12.49 5.16
C ASP A 135 -7.02 11.92 5.22
N LYS A 136 -6.28 11.94 4.13
CA LYS A 136 -4.89 11.49 3.99
C LYS A 136 -4.67 10.03 4.42
N PHE A 137 -5.55 9.13 4.01
CA PHE A 137 -5.37 7.70 4.20
C PHE A 137 -4.23 7.13 3.34
N THR A 138 -3.85 7.84 2.26
CA THR A 138 -2.70 7.52 1.43
C THR A 138 -1.94 8.80 1.08
N ASP A 139 -0.62 8.71 0.88
CA ASP A 139 0.19 9.81 0.34
C ASP A 139 0.17 9.83 -1.20
N ALA A 140 -0.56 8.91 -1.80
CA ALA A 140 -0.59 8.70 -3.24
C ALA A 140 -1.48 9.71 -3.97
N ALA A 141 -0.98 10.25 -5.07
CA ALA A 141 -1.70 11.22 -5.90
C ALA A 141 -2.59 10.56 -6.97
N THR A 142 -2.46 9.26 -7.20
CA THR A 142 -3.20 8.50 -8.23
C THR A 142 -3.78 7.21 -7.68
N VAL A 143 -4.82 6.67 -8.32
CA VAL A 143 -5.44 5.39 -7.92
C VAL A 143 -4.44 4.23 -7.97
N GLU A 144 -3.56 4.18 -8.97
CA GLU A 144 -2.55 3.14 -9.09
C GLU A 144 -1.54 3.21 -7.94
N ALA A 145 -1.05 4.42 -7.63
CA ALA A 145 -0.13 4.62 -6.51
C ALA A 145 -0.80 4.32 -5.17
N ALA A 146 -2.07 4.71 -4.96
CA ALA A 146 -2.83 4.41 -3.76
C ALA A 146 -3.04 2.89 -3.57
N LEU A 147 -3.36 2.16 -4.64
CA LEU A 147 -3.48 0.71 -4.59
C LEU A 147 -2.14 0.03 -4.31
N ALA A 148 -1.04 0.55 -4.87
CA ALA A 148 0.31 0.04 -4.59
C ALA A 148 0.71 0.26 -3.14
N GLU A 149 0.40 1.44 -2.56
CA GLU A 149 0.64 1.76 -1.15
C GLU A 149 -0.16 0.85 -0.23
N ILE A 150 -1.47 0.71 -0.44
CA ILE A 150 -2.33 -0.19 0.33
C ILE A 150 -1.85 -1.64 0.22
N TYR A 151 -1.41 -2.06 -0.96
CA TYR A 151 -0.88 -3.41 -1.16
C TYR A 151 0.43 -3.61 -0.40
N GLN A 152 1.33 -2.63 -0.39
CA GLN A 152 2.58 -2.69 0.39
C GLN A 152 2.30 -2.70 1.89
N ASP A 153 1.39 -1.87 2.38
CA ASP A 153 0.98 -1.87 3.78
C ASP A 153 0.39 -3.22 4.20
N LEU A 154 -0.45 -3.81 3.34
CA LEU A 154 -1.02 -5.12 3.59
C LEU A 154 0.03 -6.24 3.57
N LEU A 155 1.04 -6.16 2.69
CA LEU A 155 2.16 -7.10 2.61
C LEU A 155 3.12 -6.96 3.80
N SER A 156 3.29 -5.76 4.33
CA SER A 156 4.15 -5.46 5.47
C SER A 156 3.41 -5.53 6.81
N ALA A 157 2.11 -5.86 6.81
CA ALA A 157 1.32 -5.97 8.02
C ALA A 157 1.93 -6.98 8.99
N GLN A 158 2.51 -6.47 10.06
CA GLN A 158 3.00 -7.26 11.17
C GLN A 158 1.82 -7.77 12.00
N SER A 159 1.95 -8.97 12.49
CA SER A 159 0.96 -9.60 13.36
C SER A 159 1.64 -10.11 14.62
N PHE A 160 0.87 -10.23 15.69
CA PHE A 160 1.40 -10.62 16.98
C PHE A 160 0.70 -11.87 17.50
N ILE A 161 1.50 -12.78 18.06
CA ILE A 161 1.01 -13.96 18.79
C ILE A 161 1.37 -13.74 20.26
N PRO A 162 0.41 -13.46 21.14
CA PRO A 162 0.70 -13.37 22.57
C PRO A 162 1.09 -14.73 23.11
N ILE A 163 2.14 -14.77 23.91
CA ILE A 163 2.58 -15.97 24.63
C ILE A 163 2.26 -15.75 26.12
N PRO A 164 1.19 -16.36 26.63
CA PRO A 164 0.85 -16.20 28.05
C PRO A 164 1.98 -16.70 28.94
N LEU A 165 2.30 -16.00 30.04
CA LEU A 165 3.30 -16.45 30.99
C LEU A 165 2.99 -17.84 31.56
N THR A 166 1.71 -18.19 31.63
CA THR A 166 1.26 -19.52 32.13
C THR A 166 1.51 -20.65 31.12
N SER A 167 1.90 -20.38 29.87
CA SER A 167 2.26 -21.41 28.89
C SER A 167 3.72 -21.87 28.98
N TRP A 168 4.53 -21.17 29.74
CA TRP A 168 5.92 -21.53 29.95
C TRP A 168 6.07 -22.64 31.00
N MET A 169 6.98 -23.56 30.75
CA MET A 169 7.34 -24.66 31.61
C MET A 169 8.84 -24.57 31.98
N VAL A 170 9.25 -25.22 33.04
CA VAL A 170 10.69 -25.35 33.35
C VAL A 170 11.36 -26.25 32.29
N GLY A 171 12.51 -25.85 31.77
CA GLY A 171 13.14 -26.48 30.60
C GLY A 171 13.72 -27.90 30.84
N ASP A 172 13.62 -28.45 32.07
CA ASP A 172 13.96 -29.84 32.37
C ASP A 172 12.89 -30.85 31.89
N GLY A 173 11.82 -30.35 31.28
CA GLY A 173 10.74 -31.17 30.70
C GLY A 173 9.81 -31.82 31.70
N ALA A 174 10.03 -31.64 33.00
CA ALA A 174 9.35 -32.42 34.03
C ALA A 174 8.22 -31.65 34.75
N LYS A 175 8.16 -30.32 34.65
CA LYS A 175 7.22 -29.55 35.50
C LYS A 175 6.65 -28.32 34.81
N THR A 176 5.36 -28.14 35.00
CA THR A 176 4.77 -26.81 34.92
C THR A 176 5.41 -25.91 35.97
N VAL A 177 5.65 -24.64 35.59
CA VAL A 177 6.18 -23.64 36.54
C VAL A 177 5.36 -23.62 37.80
N SER A 178 5.99 -23.90 38.93
CA SER A 178 5.28 -23.91 40.22
C SER A 178 5.12 -22.49 40.73
N PHE A 179 3.91 -22.17 41.19
CA PHE A 179 3.69 -21.00 42.01
C PHE A 179 4.41 -21.24 43.35
N GLY A 180 5.46 -20.44 43.62
CA GLY A 180 6.20 -20.53 44.88
C GLY A 180 7.10 -21.77 45.06
N GLY A 181 7.79 -22.19 43.98
CA GLY A 181 8.77 -23.28 44.00
C GLY A 181 10.08 -22.95 44.76
N PRO A 182 11.00 -23.91 44.83
CA PRO A 182 12.31 -23.70 45.47
C PRO A 182 13.11 -22.58 44.76
N ALA A 183 13.97 -21.91 45.49
CA ALA A 183 14.72 -20.72 45.06
C ALA A 183 15.63 -20.92 43.84
N THR A 184 15.78 -22.14 43.37
CA THR A 184 16.60 -22.49 42.16
C THR A 184 15.81 -22.52 40.85
N ASP A 185 14.49 -22.62 40.93
CA ASP A 185 13.62 -22.68 39.77
C ASP A 185 13.00 -21.28 39.53
N PRO A 186 12.76 -20.87 38.25
CA PRO A 186 11.97 -19.66 38.01
C PRO A 186 10.55 -19.87 38.54
N ILE A 187 10.03 -18.85 39.22
CA ILE A 187 8.69 -18.87 39.81
C ILE A 187 7.80 -17.86 39.08
N LEU A 188 6.53 -18.23 38.89
CA LEU A 188 5.49 -17.31 38.48
C LEU A 188 4.92 -16.66 39.73
N ASP A 189 5.19 -15.39 39.94
CA ASP A 189 4.73 -14.62 41.10
C ASP A 189 3.98 -13.34 40.67
N MET A 190 3.40 -12.66 41.64
CA MET A 190 2.84 -11.32 41.47
C MET A 190 3.70 -10.32 42.23
N THR A 191 4.03 -9.22 41.57
CA THR A 191 4.53 -8.05 42.28
C THR A 191 3.41 -7.57 43.21
N ASN A 192 3.67 -7.53 44.50
CA ASN A 192 2.69 -7.07 45.46
C ASN A 192 3.13 -5.71 46.02
N GLY A 193 2.94 -4.66 45.21
CA GLY A 193 3.11 -3.28 45.61
C GLY A 193 1.78 -2.57 45.79
N ASP A 194 1.72 -1.58 46.67
CA ASP A 194 0.50 -0.79 46.91
C ASP A 194 -0.02 -0.07 45.64
N THR A 195 0.82 0.07 44.62
CA THR A 195 0.50 0.79 43.39
C THR A 195 0.62 -0.05 42.11
N ASP A 196 1.37 -1.18 42.16
CA ASP A 196 1.66 -1.98 40.96
C ASP A 196 1.55 -3.48 41.27
N SER A 197 0.54 -4.13 40.71
CA SER A 197 0.41 -5.58 40.71
C SER A 197 0.55 -6.12 39.29
N ALA A 198 1.62 -6.86 39.03
CA ALA A 198 1.85 -7.49 37.75
C ALA A 198 2.27 -8.96 37.94
N LEU A 199 1.73 -9.83 37.10
CA LEU A 199 2.20 -11.20 36.97
C LEU A 199 3.57 -11.21 36.27
N ARG A 200 4.52 -11.98 36.78
CA ARG A 200 5.87 -12.10 36.22
C ARG A 200 6.49 -13.45 36.48
N PHE A 201 7.41 -13.88 35.63
CA PHE A 201 8.42 -14.84 36.02
C PHE A 201 9.53 -14.14 36.79
N SER A 202 10.01 -14.81 37.84
CA SER A 202 11.13 -14.35 38.67
C SER A 202 12.17 -15.45 38.77
N TRP A 203 13.36 -15.17 38.28
CA TRP A 203 14.55 -15.94 38.57
C TRP A 203 15.25 -15.29 39.76
N ALA A 204 15.44 -16.05 40.82
CA ALA A 204 16.24 -15.59 41.94
C ALA A 204 17.71 -15.37 41.54
N ALA A 205 18.44 -14.56 42.30
CA ALA A 205 19.87 -14.41 42.11
C ALA A 205 20.55 -15.79 42.01
N ALA A 206 21.46 -15.97 41.07
CA ALA A 206 22.15 -17.19 40.70
C ALA A 206 21.29 -18.31 40.07
N SER A 207 20.01 -18.13 39.83
CA SER A 207 19.19 -19.11 39.12
C SER A 207 19.37 -18.96 37.60
N VAL A 208 19.80 -20.03 36.95
CA VAL A 208 19.99 -20.11 35.49
C VAL A 208 19.09 -21.18 34.85
N ALA A 209 18.03 -21.60 35.55
CA ALA A 209 17.14 -22.63 35.05
C ALA A 209 16.36 -22.11 33.82
N PRO A 210 16.35 -22.84 32.69
CA PRO A 210 15.63 -22.42 31.51
C PRO A 210 14.12 -22.55 31.67
N ILE A 211 13.38 -21.74 30.92
CA ILE A 211 11.95 -21.91 30.69
C ILE A 211 11.71 -22.20 29.21
N ILE A 212 10.72 -23.01 28.91
CA ILE A 212 10.39 -23.46 27.55
C ILE A 212 8.90 -23.31 27.28
N THR A 213 8.57 -22.93 26.06
CA THR A 213 7.19 -22.91 25.58
C THR A 213 7.14 -23.37 24.13
N GLN A 214 5.97 -23.83 23.68
CA GLN A 214 5.69 -24.14 22.29
C GLN A 214 4.52 -23.31 21.81
N VAL A 215 4.70 -22.66 20.65
CA VAL A 215 3.71 -21.76 20.05
C VAL A 215 3.36 -22.28 18.66
N PRO A 216 2.08 -22.55 18.36
CA PRO A 216 1.65 -22.86 17.01
C PRO A 216 1.78 -21.60 16.13
N LEU A 217 2.33 -21.77 14.94
CA LEU A 217 2.42 -20.70 13.94
C LEU A 217 1.13 -20.65 13.13
N PRO A 218 0.58 -19.47 12.84
CA PRO A 218 -0.66 -19.35 12.07
C PRO A 218 -0.44 -19.73 10.59
N PRO A 219 -1.50 -20.12 9.88
CA PRO A 219 -1.39 -20.57 8.48
C PRO A 219 -0.91 -19.50 7.50
N ASP A 220 -0.99 -18.23 7.89
CA ASP A 220 -0.52 -17.08 7.13
C ASP A 220 0.88 -16.61 7.55
N PHE A 221 1.57 -17.37 8.39
CA PHE A 221 2.96 -17.09 8.75
C PHE A 221 3.87 -17.16 7.51
N LYS A 222 4.69 -16.13 7.35
CA LYS A 222 5.62 -16.03 6.22
C LYS A 222 7.00 -16.49 6.65
N THR A 223 7.40 -17.68 6.21
CA THR A 223 8.72 -18.29 6.54
C THR A 223 9.92 -17.59 5.90
N THR A 224 9.71 -16.65 4.99
CA THR A 224 10.75 -15.85 4.33
C THR A 224 10.92 -14.46 4.92
N ALA A 225 10.43 -14.24 6.12
CA ALA A 225 10.60 -13.01 6.89
C ALA A 225 11.00 -13.36 8.32
N ASP A 226 11.72 -12.47 8.96
CA ASP A 226 12.16 -12.65 10.35
C ASP A 226 10.97 -12.86 11.30
N LEU A 227 11.21 -13.69 12.31
CA LEU A 227 10.32 -13.88 13.44
C LEU A 227 10.96 -13.20 14.66
N VAL A 228 10.25 -12.26 15.29
CA VAL A 228 10.80 -11.51 16.41
C VAL A 228 10.11 -11.89 17.70
N LEU A 229 10.88 -12.37 18.65
CA LEU A 229 10.41 -12.60 20.02
C LEU A 229 10.61 -11.33 20.85
N HIS A 230 9.53 -10.81 21.36
CA HIS A 230 9.52 -9.68 22.29
C HIS A 230 9.41 -10.18 23.71
N LEU A 231 10.24 -9.63 24.57
CA LEU A 231 10.32 -9.91 26.00
C LEU A 231 10.23 -8.61 26.77
N ARG A 232 9.25 -8.45 27.63
CA ARG A 232 9.23 -7.34 28.57
C ARG A 232 9.91 -7.77 29.85
N THR A 233 11.12 -7.27 30.08
CA THR A 233 12.03 -7.74 31.13
C THR A 233 12.49 -6.62 32.04
N ALA A 234 12.96 -6.99 33.24
CA ALA A 234 13.69 -6.10 34.16
C ALA A 234 14.64 -6.92 35.05
N LYS A 235 15.55 -6.26 35.74
CA LYS A 235 16.35 -6.87 36.81
C LYS A 235 16.25 -6.06 38.12
N SER A 236 16.48 -6.70 39.27
CA SER A 236 16.29 -6.09 40.58
C SER A 236 17.27 -4.98 40.91
N ALA A 237 18.50 -5.06 40.39
CA ALA A 237 19.57 -4.09 40.59
C ALA A 237 20.46 -4.00 39.36
N ASP A 238 21.53 -3.22 39.37
CA ASP A 238 22.46 -3.07 38.26
C ASP A 238 23.88 -3.52 38.60
N GLU A 239 23.96 -4.60 39.33
CA GLU A 239 25.25 -5.16 39.79
C GLU A 239 25.86 -6.14 38.79
N ASN A 240 25.02 -6.79 37.97
CA ASN A 240 25.44 -7.73 36.93
C ASN A 240 24.94 -7.35 35.57
N THR A 241 25.74 -7.63 34.52
CA THR A 241 25.24 -7.67 33.14
C THR A 241 24.51 -8.98 32.95
N VAL A 242 23.18 -8.95 32.97
CA VAL A 242 22.32 -10.12 32.74
C VAL A 242 21.94 -10.18 31.29
N THR A 243 22.10 -11.35 30.70
CA THR A 243 21.60 -11.65 29.35
C THR A 243 20.59 -12.78 29.40
N ILE A 244 19.71 -12.81 28.43
CA ILE A 244 18.83 -13.97 28.17
C ILE A 244 19.22 -14.55 26.82
N THR A 245 19.45 -15.85 26.77
CA THR A 245 19.71 -16.59 25.52
C THR A 245 18.43 -17.32 25.15
N SER A 246 18.08 -17.29 23.87
CA SER A 246 16.97 -18.03 23.29
C SER A 246 17.50 -19.15 22.41
N ASP A 247 17.11 -20.38 22.73
CA ASP A 247 17.22 -21.53 21.85
C ASP A 247 15.88 -21.77 21.18
N VAL A 248 15.89 -21.89 19.86
CA VAL A 248 14.66 -22.00 19.08
C VAL A 248 14.67 -23.28 18.25
N TYR A 249 13.52 -23.97 18.24
CA TYR A 249 13.31 -25.19 17.47
C TYR A 249 12.00 -25.05 16.69
N PHE A 250 12.02 -25.39 15.41
CA PHE A 250 10.81 -25.43 14.59
C PHE A 250 10.34 -26.88 14.45
N ASN A 251 9.02 -27.06 14.44
CA ASN A 251 8.37 -28.36 14.32
C ASN A 251 8.82 -29.39 15.36
N GLU A 252 8.60 -30.66 15.08
CA GLU A 252 9.00 -31.78 15.94
C GLU A 252 10.28 -32.43 15.40
N GLY A 253 11.39 -32.30 16.14
CA GLY A 253 12.64 -32.97 15.83
C GLY A 253 13.59 -32.21 14.91
N ASP A 254 13.36 -30.94 14.66
CA ASP A 254 14.32 -30.09 13.97
C ASP A 254 15.53 -29.78 14.88
N ASP A 255 16.68 -29.58 14.26
CA ASP A 255 17.89 -29.17 14.98
C ASP A 255 17.70 -27.77 15.58
N LYS A 256 18.42 -27.51 16.66
CA LYS A 256 18.46 -26.21 17.32
C LYS A 256 18.96 -25.14 16.35
N ILE A 257 18.20 -24.05 16.28
CA ILE A 257 18.59 -22.84 15.60
C ILE A 257 19.16 -21.87 16.61
N GLU A 258 20.30 -21.35 16.31
CA GLU A 258 21.20 -20.44 17.00
C GLU A 258 20.80 -19.88 18.38
N ASP A 259 21.81 -19.78 19.28
CA ASP A 259 21.75 -19.05 20.53
C ASP A 259 21.70 -17.53 20.30
N VAL A 260 20.51 -16.94 20.23
CA VAL A 260 20.40 -15.49 20.15
C VAL A 260 20.37 -14.93 21.58
N THR A 261 21.27 -13.99 21.86
CA THR A 261 21.43 -13.43 23.19
C THR A 261 21.02 -11.97 23.25
N ALA A 262 20.19 -11.60 24.19
CA ALA A 262 19.78 -10.22 24.45
C ALA A 262 20.17 -9.76 25.87
N THR A 263 20.56 -8.51 26.01
CA THR A 263 20.93 -7.90 27.31
C THR A 263 19.71 -7.30 28.01
N ILE A 264 19.57 -7.56 29.30
CA ILE A 264 18.45 -7.10 30.11
C ILE A 264 18.84 -5.81 30.86
N ALA A 265 18.00 -4.80 30.75
CA ALA A 265 18.12 -3.55 31.47
C ALA A 265 17.55 -3.65 32.91
N GLN A 266 18.01 -2.76 33.82
CA GLN A 266 17.46 -2.69 35.17
C GLN A 266 16.01 -2.25 35.17
N ALA A 267 15.70 -1.16 34.44
CA ALA A 267 14.31 -0.71 34.32
C ALA A 267 13.52 -1.63 33.41
N ALA A 268 12.24 -1.82 33.75
CA ALA A 268 11.34 -2.60 32.88
C ALA A 268 11.30 -2.01 31.47
N GLY A 269 11.64 -2.82 30.51
CA GLY A 269 11.74 -2.44 29.09
C GLY A 269 11.52 -3.62 28.16
N ASP A 270 11.32 -3.32 26.88
CA ASP A 270 11.16 -4.32 25.85
C ASP A 270 12.54 -4.74 25.33
N THR A 271 12.76 -6.04 25.29
CA THR A 271 13.96 -6.69 24.76
C THR A 271 13.51 -7.57 23.60
N THR A 272 14.21 -7.52 22.49
CA THR A 272 13.86 -8.30 21.28
C THR A 272 14.95 -9.33 20.97
N ILE A 273 14.50 -10.47 20.49
CA ILE A 273 15.34 -11.55 19.95
C ILE A 273 14.83 -11.82 18.55
N THR A 274 15.68 -11.63 17.54
CA THR A 274 15.32 -11.82 16.13
C THR A 274 15.81 -13.19 15.66
N ILE A 275 14.90 -13.99 15.12
CA ILE A 275 15.16 -15.24 14.44
C ILE A 275 15.15 -14.92 12.95
N ALA A 276 16.30 -15.08 12.30
CA ALA A 276 16.46 -14.68 10.90
C ALA A 276 15.62 -15.55 9.96
N ALA A 277 15.16 -14.97 8.86
CA ALA A 277 14.32 -15.67 7.88
C ALA A 277 14.96 -16.95 7.29
N ASP A 278 16.26 -16.93 7.13
CA ASP A 278 17.04 -18.08 6.58
C ASP A 278 17.16 -19.24 7.56
N ASP A 279 16.93 -19.01 8.84
CA ASP A 279 16.91 -20.03 9.87
C ASP A 279 15.52 -20.68 10.03
N ILE A 280 14.50 -20.12 9.37
CA ILE A 280 13.12 -20.62 9.48
C ILE A 280 12.88 -21.67 8.38
N PRO A 281 12.62 -22.94 8.73
CA PRO A 281 12.40 -23.97 7.74
C PRO A 281 11.12 -23.74 6.94
N ALA A 282 11.13 -24.07 5.65
CA ALA A 282 9.95 -24.06 4.82
C ALA A 282 8.89 -25.01 5.40
N GLY A 283 7.66 -24.50 5.65
CA GLY A 283 6.57 -25.28 6.21
C GLY A 283 6.59 -25.37 7.74
N ALA A 284 7.28 -24.45 8.43
CA ALA A 284 7.21 -24.32 9.87
C ALA A 284 5.75 -24.15 10.35
N GLN A 285 5.31 -25.01 11.27
CA GLN A 285 3.95 -25.01 11.83
C GLN A 285 3.90 -24.67 13.31
N SER A 286 5.02 -24.85 14.00
CA SER A 286 5.19 -24.50 15.41
C SER A 286 6.62 -24.07 15.67
N VAL A 287 6.79 -23.29 16.71
CA VAL A 287 8.08 -22.88 17.25
C VAL A 287 8.13 -23.20 18.73
N THR A 288 9.17 -23.88 19.13
CA THR A 288 9.52 -24.12 20.55
C THR A 288 10.63 -23.16 20.92
N ILE A 289 10.45 -22.42 21.99
CA ILE A 289 11.36 -21.40 22.47
C ILE A 289 11.81 -21.75 23.87
N GLU A 290 13.11 -21.87 24.07
CA GLU A 290 13.73 -22.02 25.38
C GLU A 290 14.48 -20.74 25.74
N LEU A 291 14.20 -20.16 26.90
CA LEU A 291 14.85 -18.96 27.42
C LEU A 291 15.74 -19.33 28.60
N THR A 292 17.02 -19.04 28.50
CA THR A 292 18.00 -19.30 29.54
C THR A 292 18.70 -18.02 29.96
N PRO A 293 18.56 -17.56 31.23
CA PRO A 293 19.30 -16.42 31.73
C PRO A 293 20.78 -16.77 31.95
N SER A 294 21.67 -15.79 31.68
CA SER A 294 23.08 -15.92 32.06
C SER A 294 23.24 -15.91 33.60
N ALA A 295 24.44 -16.28 34.06
CA ALA A 295 24.76 -16.20 35.48
C ALA A 295 24.61 -14.74 36.01
N HIS A 296 23.86 -14.58 37.11
CA HIS A 296 23.51 -13.30 37.71
C HIS A 296 23.51 -13.41 39.23
N ALA A 297 24.67 -13.45 39.82
CA ALA A 297 24.86 -13.80 41.26
C ALA A 297 24.17 -12.83 42.24
N SER A 298 23.97 -11.56 41.86
CA SER A 298 23.45 -10.52 42.73
C SER A 298 22.07 -10.01 42.34
N ASP A 299 21.67 -10.15 41.05
CA ASP A 299 20.43 -9.60 40.55
C ASP A 299 19.38 -10.69 40.37
N ALA A 300 18.12 -10.41 40.69
CA ALA A 300 16.97 -11.21 40.26
C ALA A 300 16.53 -10.73 38.89
N LEU A 301 16.14 -11.64 38.00
CA LEU A 301 15.61 -11.34 36.68
C LEU A 301 14.09 -11.50 36.67
N TYR A 302 13.41 -10.61 35.98
CA TYR A 302 11.96 -10.58 35.83
C TYR A 302 11.52 -10.59 34.40
N LEU A 303 10.49 -11.36 34.06
CA LEU A 303 9.84 -11.40 32.74
C LEU A 303 8.34 -11.15 32.92
N TYR A 304 7.83 -10.05 32.42
CA TYR A 304 6.46 -9.58 32.59
C TYR A 304 5.51 -9.95 31.46
N ALA A 305 6.01 -10.01 30.24
CA ALA A 305 5.22 -10.33 29.04
C ALA A 305 6.09 -10.91 27.95
N THR A 306 5.48 -11.74 27.11
CA THR A 306 6.12 -12.31 25.91
C THR A 306 5.13 -12.37 24.77
N TRP A 307 5.62 -12.08 23.56
CA TRP A 307 4.86 -12.25 22.32
C TRP A 307 5.79 -12.43 21.13
N LEU A 308 5.28 -13.06 20.09
CA LEU A 308 5.95 -13.17 18.80
C LEU A 308 5.37 -12.14 17.84
N GLU A 309 6.23 -11.45 17.13
CA GLU A 309 5.90 -10.62 15.98
C GLU A 309 6.30 -11.35 14.70
N TYR A 310 5.40 -11.40 13.71
CA TYR A 310 5.62 -12.09 12.46
C TYR A 310 5.01 -11.33 11.27
N SER A 311 5.60 -11.53 10.10
CA SER A 311 5.03 -11.04 8.85
C SER A 311 4.03 -12.04 8.29
N ARG A 312 2.92 -11.54 7.75
CA ARG A 312 1.88 -12.36 7.14
C ARG A 312 2.17 -12.67 5.68
N SER A 313 1.85 -13.89 5.26
CA SER A 313 1.82 -14.27 3.86
C SER A 313 0.41 -14.01 3.31
N ILE A 314 0.31 -13.07 2.38
CA ILE A 314 -0.93 -12.88 1.63
C ILE A 314 -0.92 -13.94 0.52
N ARG A 315 -1.83 -14.91 0.61
CA ARG A 315 -2.02 -15.88 -0.46
C ARG A 315 -2.54 -15.15 -1.69
N THR A 316 -1.71 -15.01 -2.71
CA THR A 316 -2.18 -14.77 -4.08
C THR A 316 -2.70 -16.12 -4.58
N SER A 317 -4.02 -16.26 -4.58
CA SER A 317 -4.71 -17.42 -5.16
C SER A 317 -4.53 -17.47 -6.67
#